data_c3e7ddf2a09bfe9b5d165852046dba0d
#
_entry.id   c3e7ddf2a09bfe9b5d165852046dba0d
#
_cell.length_a   1.000
_cell.length_b   1.000
_cell.length_c   1.000
_cell.angle_alpha   90.00
_cell.angle_beta   90.00
_cell.angle_gamma   90.00
#
_symmetry.space_group_name_H-M   'P 1'
#
loop_
_entity.id
_entity.type
_entity.pdbx_description
1 polymer ?
#
loop_
_entity_poly.entity_id
_entity_poly.type
_entity_poly.pdbx_seq_one_letter_code
_entity_poly.pdbx_strand_id
1 'polypeptide(L)'
;ELDELSVTALSRMMTMKKDTLIFSSAALRLPPNASLAALMNQLPGIGIDKDGNMTYQGKVVNQILVDGKPFFGDVNTALANMPTDAVQNVKIYEKTDEEKEYRKELDTDKATVVDLTIKKEYKSKWMANVDLGGGTDKRYVGKIFATNFTDRRRTAVYAQMNNICQN
;
A
#
# COMPACT_ATOMS: atom_id res chain seq x y z
N GLU A 1 -27.75 20.74 2.79
CA GLU A 1 -26.98 20.66 4.07
C GLU A 1 -26.08 19.40 4.15
N LEU A 2 -26.34 18.32 3.39
CA LEU A 2 -25.52 17.10 3.40
C LEU A 2 -24.24 17.24 2.55
N ASP A 3 -24.23 18.05 1.51
CA ASP A 3 -23.07 18.24 0.62
C ASP A 3 -21.93 19.01 1.25
N GLU A 4 -22.23 19.97 2.11
CA GLU A 4 -21.23 20.83 2.76
C GLU A 4 -20.44 20.09 3.84
N LEU A 5 -21.07 19.16 4.54
CA LEU A 5 -20.43 18.27 5.52
C LEU A 5 -19.50 17.25 4.85
N SER A 6 -19.87 16.72 3.70
CA SER A 6 -19.05 15.77 2.95
C SER A 6 -17.81 16.43 2.33
N VAL A 7 -17.94 17.63 1.81
CA VAL A 7 -16.82 18.42 1.26
C VAL A 7 -15.82 18.81 2.35
N THR A 8 -16.31 19.20 3.54
CA THR A 8 -15.42 19.55 4.66
C THR A 8 -14.67 18.34 5.21
N ALA A 9 -15.29 17.16 5.25
CA ALA A 9 -14.64 15.92 5.66
C ALA A 9 -13.54 15.50 4.66
N LEU A 10 -13.84 15.57 3.36
CA LEU A 10 -12.87 15.27 2.29
C LEU A 10 -11.68 16.24 2.32
N SER A 11 -11.90 17.52 2.56
CA SER A 11 -10.81 18.51 2.62
C SER A 11 -9.87 18.29 3.81
N ARG A 12 -10.34 17.68 4.91
CA ARG A 12 -9.49 17.27 6.05
C ARG A 12 -8.70 15.98 5.78
N MET A 13 -9.19 15.14 4.89
CA MET A 13 -8.57 13.86 4.54
C MET A 13 -7.51 14.00 3.45
N MET A 14 -7.70 14.96 2.56
CA MET A 14 -6.93 15.09 1.33
C MET A 14 -6.31 16.47 1.21
N THR A 15 -5.03 16.50 0.93
CA THR A 15 -4.29 17.73 0.59
C THR A 15 -3.62 17.54 -0.76
N MET A 16 -3.87 18.49 -1.68
CA MET A 16 -3.17 18.51 -2.98
C MET A 16 -1.98 19.44 -2.89
N LYS A 17 -0.80 18.93 -3.20
CA LYS A 17 0.43 19.72 -3.25
C LYS A 17 1.11 19.51 -4.60
N LYS A 18 1.00 20.51 -5.48
CA LYS A 18 1.40 20.41 -6.91
C LYS A 18 0.65 19.22 -7.54
N ASP A 19 1.36 18.25 -8.10
CA ASP A 19 0.81 17.06 -8.76
C ASP A 19 0.71 15.84 -7.83
N THR A 20 0.86 16.04 -6.51
CA THR A 20 0.81 14.96 -5.51
C THR A 20 -0.44 15.10 -4.66
N LEU A 21 -1.23 14.04 -4.60
CA LEU A 21 -2.33 13.89 -3.67
C LEU A 21 -1.82 13.25 -2.38
N ILE A 22 -2.12 13.86 -1.25
CA ILE A 22 -1.71 13.39 0.08
C ILE A 22 -2.96 13.10 0.88
N PHE A 23 -3.13 11.85 1.29
CA PHE A 23 -4.21 11.42 2.18
C PHE A 23 -3.64 11.12 3.56
N SER A 24 -4.33 11.60 4.60
CA SER A 24 -3.98 11.28 5.99
C SER A 24 -4.72 10.03 6.46
N SER A 25 -4.00 9.01 6.91
CA SER A 25 -4.61 7.80 7.45
C SER A 25 -5.40 8.07 8.75
N ALA A 26 -5.02 9.09 9.50
CA ALA A 26 -5.70 9.47 10.74
C ALA A 26 -7.14 9.97 10.55
N ALA A 27 -7.48 10.41 9.32
CA ALA A 27 -8.82 10.85 8.99
C ALA A 27 -9.77 9.70 8.63
N LEU A 28 -9.23 8.49 8.42
CA LEU A 28 -9.98 7.29 8.08
C LEU A 28 -10.26 6.47 9.35
N ARG A 29 -11.51 6.02 9.47
CA ARG A 29 -11.93 5.14 10.58
C ARG A 29 -11.74 3.69 10.15
N LEU A 30 -10.57 3.15 10.43
CA LEU A 30 -10.26 1.75 10.17
C LEU A 30 -10.22 0.97 11.48
N PRO A 31 -10.64 -0.31 11.47
CA PRO A 31 -10.42 -1.19 12.61
C PRO A 31 -8.92 -1.38 12.88
N PRO A 32 -8.53 -1.65 14.11
CA PRO A 32 -7.13 -1.96 14.44
C PRO A 32 -6.66 -3.17 13.63
N ASN A 33 -5.41 -3.16 13.20
CA ASN A 33 -4.79 -4.19 12.36
C ASN A 33 -5.45 -4.39 10.97
N ALA A 34 -6.20 -3.40 10.47
CA ALA A 34 -6.69 -3.45 9.11
C ALA A 34 -5.52 -3.56 8.12
N SER A 35 -5.73 -4.26 7.01
CA SER A 35 -4.74 -4.36 5.94
C SER A 35 -4.62 -3.05 5.16
N LEU A 36 -3.49 -2.85 4.49
CA LEU A 36 -3.32 -1.70 3.60
C LEU A 36 -4.38 -1.66 2.49
N ALA A 37 -4.85 -2.83 2.02
CA ALA A 37 -5.94 -2.93 1.06
C ALA A 37 -7.24 -2.28 1.58
N ALA A 38 -7.58 -2.48 2.86
CA ALA A 38 -8.75 -1.85 3.48
C ALA A 38 -8.64 -0.33 3.53
N LEU A 39 -7.44 0.20 3.77
CA LEU A 39 -7.17 1.63 3.73
C LEU A 39 -7.32 2.17 2.30
N MET A 40 -6.69 1.49 1.33
CA MET A 40 -6.73 1.93 -0.05
C MET A 40 -8.15 1.97 -0.62
N ASN A 41 -9.00 0.99 -0.29
CA ASN A 41 -10.39 0.96 -0.73
C ASN A 41 -11.25 2.12 -0.19
N GLN A 42 -10.83 2.79 0.87
CA GLN A 42 -11.54 3.98 1.39
C GLN A 42 -11.07 5.28 0.74
N LEU A 43 -9.98 5.25 -0.04
CA LEU A 43 -9.47 6.44 -0.69
C LEU A 43 -10.20 6.70 -2.01
N PRO A 44 -10.67 7.95 -2.25
CA PRO A 44 -11.36 8.29 -3.47
C PRO A 44 -10.47 8.11 -4.70
N GLY A 45 -11.01 7.49 -5.74
CA GLY A 45 -10.32 7.24 -7.00
C GLY A 45 -9.42 6.02 -7.02
N ILE A 46 -9.24 5.32 -5.89
CA ILE A 46 -8.54 4.03 -5.84
C ILE A 46 -9.56 2.90 -6.00
N GLY A 47 -9.19 1.91 -6.81
CA GLY A 47 -9.87 0.63 -6.94
C GLY A 47 -8.88 -0.51 -6.81
N ILE A 48 -9.34 -1.62 -6.27
CA ILE A 48 -8.60 -2.89 -6.30
C ILE A 48 -9.45 -3.87 -7.08
N ASP A 49 -8.89 -4.40 -8.16
CA ASP A 49 -9.59 -5.36 -9.01
C ASP A 49 -9.61 -6.78 -8.38
N LYS A 50 -10.27 -7.72 -9.06
CA LYS A 50 -10.41 -9.10 -8.60
C LYS A 50 -9.07 -9.85 -8.53
N ASP A 51 -8.11 -9.42 -9.32
CA ASP A 51 -6.77 -9.99 -9.40
C ASP A 51 -5.82 -9.33 -8.39
N GLY A 52 -6.32 -8.39 -7.60
CA GLY A 52 -5.57 -7.67 -6.58
C GLY A 52 -4.76 -6.49 -7.12
N ASN A 53 -4.92 -6.14 -8.41
CA ASN A 53 -4.21 -4.98 -8.95
C ASN A 53 -4.87 -3.70 -8.47
N MET A 54 -4.05 -2.81 -7.95
CA MET A 54 -4.50 -1.50 -7.53
C MET A 54 -4.54 -0.54 -8.72
N THR A 55 -5.62 0.20 -8.83
CA THR A 55 -5.78 1.25 -9.84
C THR A 55 -6.07 2.59 -9.18
N TYR A 56 -5.60 3.67 -9.77
CA TYR A 56 -5.95 5.03 -9.40
C TYR A 56 -6.50 5.77 -10.63
N GLN A 57 -7.74 6.23 -10.53
CA GLN A 57 -8.46 6.88 -11.65
C GLN A 57 -8.38 6.07 -12.98
N GLY A 58 -8.49 4.75 -12.88
CA GLY A 58 -8.40 3.84 -14.04
C GLY A 58 -6.99 3.51 -14.53
N LYS A 59 -5.95 4.12 -13.97
CA LYS A 59 -4.55 3.79 -14.27
C LYS A 59 -4.02 2.77 -13.26
N VAL A 60 -3.34 1.75 -13.74
CA VAL A 60 -2.72 0.73 -12.88
C VAL A 60 -1.60 1.36 -12.05
N VAL A 61 -1.59 1.08 -10.75
CA VAL A 61 -0.49 1.46 -9.86
C VAL A 61 0.66 0.48 -10.05
N ASN A 62 1.75 0.95 -10.61
CA ASN A 62 2.89 0.12 -10.97
C ASN A 62 3.82 -0.16 -9.79
N GLN A 63 3.87 0.74 -8.82
CA GLN A 63 4.84 0.65 -7.74
C GLN A 63 4.31 1.23 -6.42
N ILE A 64 4.61 0.54 -5.32
CA ILE A 64 4.46 1.08 -3.97
C ILE A 64 5.85 1.46 -3.43
N LEU A 65 5.95 2.68 -2.93
CA LEU A 65 7.10 3.17 -2.19
C LEU A 65 6.77 3.24 -0.70
N VAL A 66 7.79 3.15 0.12
CA VAL A 66 7.71 3.41 1.56
C VAL A 66 8.79 4.42 1.90
N ASP A 67 8.38 5.59 2.39
CA ASP A 67 9.27 6.74 2.62
C ASP A 67 10.16 7.04 1.39
N GLY A 68 9.56 7.08 0.20
CA GLY A 68 10.23 7.40 -1.07
C GLY A 68 11.12 6.31 -1.65
N LYS A 69 11.14 5.11 -1.09
CA LYS A 69 11.96 3.99 -1.59
C LYS A 69 11.08 2.79 -1.95
N PRO A 70 11.45 1.99 -2.97
CA PRO A 70 10.66 0.83 -3.38
C PRO A 70 10.39 -0.13 -2.24
N PHE A 71 9.14 -0.62 -2.16
CA PHE A 71 8.76 -1.69 -1.25
C PHE A 71 9.36 -3.01 -1.75
N PHE A 72 9.72 -3.90 -0.82
CA PHE A 72 10.19 -5.24 -1.15
C PHE A 72 9.01 -6.12 -1.53
N GLY A 73 8.92 -6.52 -2.78
CA GLY A 73 7.83 -7.31 -3.32
C GLY A 73 6.91 -6.51 -4.24
N ASP A 74 5.87 -7.18 -4.68
CA ASP A 74 4.85 -6.58 -5.52
C ASP A 74 3.81 -5.76 -4.72
N VAL A 75 2.95 -5.07 -5.46
CA VAL A 75 1.86 -4.26 -4.90
C VAL A 75 0.93 -5.11 -4.04
N ASN A 76 0.63 -6.34 -4.46
CA ASN A 76 -0.29 -7.24 -3.77
C ASN A 76 0.27 -7.70 -2.44
N THR A 77 1.57 -7.99 -2.38
CA THR A 77 2.27 -8.33 -1.14
C THR A 77 2.20 -7.18 -0.14
N ALA A 78 2.38 -5.94 -0.59
CA ALA A 78 2.24 -4.76 0.27
C ALA A 78 0.81 -4.60 0.79
N LEU A 79 -0.19 -4.70 -0.10
CA LEU A 79 -1.61 -4.55 0.23
C LEU A 79 -2.09 -5.57 1.27
N ALA A 80 -1.62 -6.82 1.16
CA ALA A 80 -2.04 -7.90 2.04
C ALA A 80 -1.37 -7.86 3.43
N ASN A 81 -0.11 -7.43 3.50
CA ASN A 81 0.72 -7.68 4.67
C ASN A 81 1.13 -6.43 5.46
N MET A 82 0.95 -5.22 4.88
CA MET A 82 1.29 -4.00 5.60
C MET A 82 0.13 -3.56 6.50
N PRO A 83 0.35 -3.40 7.82
CA PRO A 83 -0.69 -2.91 8.73
C PRO A 83 -0.91 -1.40 8.53
N THR A 84 -2.17 -0.99 8.47
CA THR A 84 -2.54 0.42 8.31
C THR A 84 -2.13 1.29 9.48
N ASP A 85 -2.03 0.71 10.67
CA ASP A 85 -1.62 1.41 11.89
C ASP A 85 -0.22 2.02 11.77
N ALA A 86 0.64 1.41 10.95
CA ALA A 86 1.98 1.91 10.68
C ALA A 86 2.00 3.08 9.68
N VAL A 87 0.96 3.25 8.88
CA VAL A 87 0.90 4.28 7.82
C VAL A 87 0.43 5.60 8.40
N GLN A 88 1.17 6.67 8.15
CA GLN A 88 0.81 8.03 8.51
C GLN A 88 0.06 8.73 7.38
N ASN A 89 0.64 8.71 6.19
CA ASN A 89 0.08 9.33 5.00
C ASN A 89 0.25 8.41 3.78
N VAL A 90 -0.67 8.56 2.84
CA VAL A 90 -0.60 7.96 1.51
C VAL A 90 -0.45 9.09 0.52
N LYS A 91 0.60 9.07 -0.28
CA LYS A 91 0.84 10.03 -1.35
C LYS A 91 0.68 9.33 -2.69
N ILE A 92 -0.06 9.93 -3.60
CA ILE A 92 -0.26 9.41 -4.95
C ILE A 92 0.23 10.47 -5.94
N TYR A 93 1.12 10.07 -6.83
CA TYR A 93 1.66 10.94 -7.86
C TYR A 93 2.08 10.14 -9.10
N GLU A 94 2.22 10.84 -10.21
CA GLU A 94 2.78 10.28 -11.43
C GLU A 94 4.30 10.53 -11.45
N LYS A 95 5.06 9.48 -11.63
CA LYS A 95 6.51 9.53 -11.78
C LYS A 95 6.86 9.18 -13.22
N THR A 96 7.68 10.02 -13.85
CA THR A 96 8.29 9.68 -15.13
C THR A 96 9.40 8.64 -14.88
N ASP A 97 9.49 7.62 -15.72
CA ASP A 97 10.54 6.63 -15.65
C ASP A 97 11.88 7.29 -16.03
N GLU A 98 12.79 7.41 -15.06
CA GLU A 98 14.10 8.07 -15.24
C GLU A 98 14.91 7.42 -16.37
N GLU A 99 14.73 6.12 -16.59
CA GLU A 99 15.43 5.38 -17.65
C GLU A 99 14.86 5.72 -19.04
N LYS A 100 13.55 5.96 -19.16
CA LYS A 100 12.90 6.41 -20.40
C LYS A 100 13.17 7.87 -20.68
N GLU A 101 13.24 8.72 -19.65
CA GLU A 101 13.61 10.13 -19.77
C GLU A 101 15.04 10.29 -20.33
N TYR A 102 15.96 9.45 -19.87
CA TYR A 102 17.33 9.42 -20.39
C TYR A 102 17.41 9.02 -21.88
N ARG A 103 16.52 8.11 -22.32
CA ARG A 103 16.45 7.68 -23.73
C ARG A 103 15.72 8.65 -24.66
N LYS A 104 15.11 9.72 -24.14
CA LYS A 104 14.27 10.67 -24.89
C LYS A 104 13.18 9.98 -25.72
N GLU A 105 12.61 8.91 -25.22
CA GLU A 105 11.46 8.28 -25.84
C GLU A 105 10.25 9.19 -25.72
N LEU A 106 9.64 9.55 -26.85
CA LEU A 106 8.52 10.50 -26.98
C LEU A 106 7.22 10.02 -26.32
N ASP A 107 7.15 8.76 -25.92
CA ASP A 107 5.99 8.13 -25.27
C ASP A 107 6.36 7.74 -23.84
N THR A 108 6.50 8.76 -22.99
CA THR A 108 6.73 8.57 -21.56
C THR A 108 5.42 8.22 -20.89
N ASP A 109 5.10 6.94 -20.84
CA ASP A 109 4.05 6.44 -19.95
C ASP A 109 4.43 6.79 -18.51
N LYS A 110 3.72 7.77 -17.96
CA LYS A 110 3.89 8.15 -16.56
C LYS A 110 3.39 7.02 -15.67
N ALA A 111 4.28 6.45 -14.88
CA ALA A 111 3.92 5.44 -13.92
C ALA A 111 3.19 6.06 -12.72
N THR A 112 2.03 5.53 -12.40
CA THR A 112 1.32 5.90 -11.17
C THR A 112 1.98 5.21 -9.97
N VAL A 113 2.43 6.01 -9.02
CA VAL A 113 3.17 5.57 -7.84
C VAL A 113 2.41 5.95 -6.58
N VAL A 114 2.35 5.02 -5.64
CA VAL A 114 1.83 5.23 -4.29
C VAL A 114 2.99 5.20 -3.30
N ASP A 115 3.21 6.29 -2.59
CA ASP A 115 4.25 6.41 -1.56
C ASP A 115 3.62 6.47 -0.17
N LEU A 116 3.95 5.51 0.66
CA LEU A 116 3.48 5.37 2.04
C LEU A 116 4.48 6.01 2.99
N THR A 117 4.03 6.98 3.76
CA THR A 117 4.84 7.53 4.85
C THR A 117 4.56 6.76 6.13
N ILE A 118 5.60 6.18 6.73
CA ILE A 118 5.50 5.41 7.98
C ILE A 118 5.57 6.34 9.18
N LYS A 119 4.71 6.10 10.19
CA LYS A 119 4.75 6.80 11.46
C LYS A 119 6.08 6.59 12.16
N LYS A 120 6.60 7.63 12.81
CA LYS A 120 7.90 7.59 13.50
C LYS A 120 7.99 6.48 14.56
N GLU A 121 6.88 6.19 15.23
CA GLU A 121 6.82 5.14 16.26
C GLU A 121 6.98 3.71 15.72
N TYR A 122 6.72 3.49 14.42
CA TYR A 122 6.90 2.20 13.74
C TYR A 122 8.25 2.10 13.04
N LYS A 123 8.97 3.22 12.88
CA LYS A 123 10.33 3.19 12.35
C LYS A 123 11.24 2.45 13.32
N SER A 124 12.10 1.59 12.79
CA SER A 124 13.00 0.71 13.54
C SER A 124 12.33 -0.41 14.35
N LYS A 125 11.01 -0.56 14.30
CA LYS A 125 10.31 -1.71 14.90
C LYS A 125 10.08 -2.80 13.86
N TRP A 126 10.04 -4.04 14.33
CA TRP A 126 9.58 -5.16 13.51
C TRP A 126 8.06 -5.14 13.45
N MET A 127 7.53 -5.20 12.26
CA MET A 127 6.11 -5.44 11.99
C MET A 127 6.00 -6.84 11.41
N ALA A 128 5.14 -7.67 11.97
CA ALA A 128 4.93 -9.03 11.50
C ALA A 128 3.45 -9.31 11.33
N ASN A 129 3.13 -10.03 10.27
CA ASN A 129 1.83 -10.64 10.03
C ASN A 129 2.00 -12.15 9.98
N VAL A 130 1.17 -12.86 10.72
CA VAL A 130 1.20 -14.32 10.79
C VAL A 130 -0.19 -14.84 10.54
N ASP A 131 -0.36 -15.58 9.45
CA ASP A 131 -1.59 -16.26 9.09
C ASP A 131 -1.41 -17.77 9.26
N LEU A 132 -2.24 -18.37 10.10
CA LEU A 132 -2.26 -19.81 10.33
C LEU A 132 -3.65 -20.35 10.06
N GLY A 133 -3.74 -21.38 9.24
CA GLY A 133 -4.98 -22.08 8.94
C GLY A 133 -4.82 -23.58 9.01
N GLY A 134 -5.82 -24.26 9.58
CA GLY A 134 -5.91 -25.73 9.62
C GLY A 134 -7.25 -26.19 9.07
N GLY A 135 -7.24 -27.30 8.36
CA GLY A 135 -8.44 -27.93 7.81
C GLY A 135 -8.52 -29.40 8.14
N THR A 136 -9.62 -30.04 7.75
CA THR A 136 -9.78 -31.49 7.78
C THR A 136 -8.76 -32.15 6.85
N ASP A 137 -8.52 -33.45 7.01
CA ASP A 137 -7.54 -34.23 6.20
C ASP A 137 -6.09 -33.76 6.30
N LYS A 138 -5.66 -33.31 7.50
CA LYS A 138 -4.28 -32.83 7.76
C LYS A 138 -3.84 -31.68 6.87
N ARG A 139 -4.79 -30.88 6.41
CA ARG A 139 -4.50 -29.68 5.61
C ARG A 139 -4.07 -28.54 6.50
N TYR A 140 -3.02 -27.85 6.12
CA TYR A 140 -2.55 -26.66 6.83
C TYR A 140 -2.02 -25.60 5.87
N VAL A 141 -2.10 -24.35 6.30
CA VAL A 141 -1.45 -23.20 5.67
C VAL A 141 -0.80 -22.36 6.75
N GLY A 142 0.41 -21.92 6.51
CA GLY A 142 1.10 -20.99 7.36
C GLY A 142 1.81 -19.95 6.51
N LYS A 143 1.62 -18.68 6.82
CA LYS A 143 2.32 -17.56 6.18
C LYS A 143 2.88 -16.66 7.26
N ILE A 144 4.11 -16.25 7.11
CA ILE A 144 4.77 -15.29 7.97
C ILE A 144 5.35 -14.20 7.08
N PHE A 145 5.00 -12.97 7.36
CA PHE A 145 5.58 -11.80 6.72
C PHE A 145 6.07 -10.86 7.82
N ALA A 146 7.34 -10.53 7.82
CA ALA A 146 7.92 -9.62 8.79
C ALA A 146 8.75 -8.56 8.09
N THR A 147 8.59 -7.31 8.50
CA THR A 147 9.34 -6.17 7.95
C THR A 147 9.90 -5.30 9.05
N ASN A 148 11.03 -4.70 8.76
CA ASN A 148 11.65 -3.65 9.57
C ASN A 148 12.09 -2.51 8.66
N PHE A 149 11.60 -1.32 8.92
CA PHE A 149 11.95 -0.10 8.18
C PHE A 149 12.78 0.81 9.08
N THR A 150 14.04 0.96 8.72
CA THR A 150 14.96 1.92 9.33
C THR A 150 15.44 2.89 8.25
N ASP A 151 15.85 4.09 8.61
CA ASP A 151 16.31 5.11 7.63
C ASP A 151 17.45 4.59 6.74
N ARG A 152 18.31 3.73 7.29
CA ARG A 152 19.46 3.16 6.58
C ARG A 152 19.24 1.77 6.02
N ARG A 153 18.39 0.96 6.65
CA ARG A 153 18.19 -0.46 6.32
C ARG A 153 16.72 -0.80 6.24
N ARG A 154 16.39 -1.64 5.29
CA ARG A 154 15.07 -2.25 5.13
C ARG A 154 15.26 -3.73 5.07
N THR A 155 14.47 -4.42 5.85
CA THR A 155 14.51 -5.88 5.92
C THR A 155 13.09 -6.38 5.77
N ALA A 156 12.89 -7.35 4.89
CA ALA A 156 11.65 -8.08 4.78
C ALA A 156 11.97 -9.57 4.82
N VAL A 157 11.18 -10.31 5.59
CA VAL A 157 11.24 -11.76 5.69
C VAL A 157 9.87 -12.31 5.31
N TYR A 158 9.83 -13.22 4.38
CA TYR A 158 8.62 -13.90 3.96
C TYR A 158 8.83 -15.40 4.02
N ALA A 159 7.93 -16.12 4.68
CA ALA A 159 7.88 -17.55 4.70
C ALA A 159 6.46 -18.05 4.49
N GLN A 160 6.28 -19.03 3.64
CA GLN A 160 5.00 -19.67 3.37
C GLN A 160 5.14 -21.18 3.36
N MET A 161 4.23 -21.84 4.07
CA MET A 161 4.11 -23.29 4.08
C MET A 161 2.64 -23.65 3.82
N ASN A 162 2.38 -24.52 2.86
CA ASN A 162 1.06 -25.08 2.65
C ASN A 162 1.15 -26.52 2.13
N ASN A 163 0.14 -27.32 2.43
CA ASN A 163 -0.09 -28.62 1.83
C ASN A 163 -1.47 -28.72 1.17
N ILE A 164 -2.07 -27.57 0.86
CA ILE A 164 -3.34 -27.47 0.15
C ILE A 164 -2.99 -27.38 -1.33
N CYS A 165 -3.30 -28.45 -2.11
CA CYS A 165 -3.22 -28.36 -3.56
C CYS A 165 -4.28 -27.36 -4.04
N GLN A 166 -3.84 -26.20 -4.52
CA GLN A 166 -4.69 -25.32 -5.28
C GLN A 166 -4.65 -25.80 -6.73
N ASN A 167 -5.78 -26.40 -7.19
CA ASN A 167 -6.05 -26.59 -8.60
C ASN A 167 -6.56 -25.30 -9.20
#